data_545d8c839fe87b7d4880a5fd36e5b733
#
_entry.id   545d8c839fe87b7d4880a5fd36e5b733
#
_cell.length_a   1.000
_cell.length_b   1.000
_cell.length_c   1.000
_cell.angle_alpha   90.00
_cell.angle_beta   90.00
_cell.angle_gamma   90.00
#
_symmetry.space_group_name_H-M   'P 1'
#
loop_
_entity.id
_entity.type
_entity.pdbx_description
1 polymer ?
#
loop_
_entity_poly.entity_id
_entity_poly.type
_entity_poly.pdbx_seq_one_letter_code
_entity_poly.pdbx_strand_id
1 'polypeptide(L)'
;MPLIPLLPIFHRLNREHFASSLVKESKPIVSVKWSDGRLRNTAGFYRHGRKQGGERVCEIVLSSRVLENLPQSAVESTLCHEMIHAWIDLVLKIPESHGPNFHARMKSINASQSQFQVSVRHQFPLPVKPPKWWGICP
;
A
#
# COMPACT_ATOMS: atom_id res chain seq x y z
N MET A 1 -12.22 13.98 11.02
CA MET A 1 -11.07 14.51 10.26
C MET A 1 -11.16 14.08 8.82
N PRO A 2 -10.98 14.98 7.87
CA PRO A 2 -10.94 14.59 6.47
C PRO A 2 -9.73 13.72 6.19
N LEU A 3 -9.90 12.75 5.32
CA LEU A 3 -8.80 11.86 4.91
C LEU A 3 -7.83 12.60 4.01
N ILE A 4 -6.54 12.27 4.15
CA ILE A 4 -5.48 12.86 3.32
C ILE A 4 -5.65 12.37 1.88
N PRO A 5 -5.51 13.25 0.87
CA PRO A 5 -5.51 12.80 -0.53
C PRO A 5 -4.34 11.86 -0.81
N LEU A 6 -4.60 10.71 -1.39
CA LEU A 6 -3.58 9.69 -1.62
C LEU A 6 -2.76 9.90 -2.90
N LEU A 7 -3.37 10.44 -3.95
CA LEU A 7 -2.67 10.58 -5.24
C LEU A 7 -1.41 11.45 -5.17
N PRO A 8 -1.41 12.61 -4.51
CA PRO A 8 -0.17 13.39 -4.40
C PRO A 8 0.96 12.63 -3.70
N ILE A 9 0.61 11.86 -2.66
CA ILE A 9 1.59 11.04 -1.94
C ILE A 9 2.08 9.91 -2.86
N PHE A 10 1.17 9.26 -3.56
CA PHE A 10 1.51 8.21 -4.52
C PHE A 10 2.50 8.72 -5.57
N HIS A 11 2.23 9.86 -6.17
CA HIS A 11 3.12 10.41 -7.21
C HIS A 11 4.49 10.77 -6.66
N ARG A 12 4.54 11.33 -5.46
CA ARG A 12 5.82 11.65 -4.81
C ARG A 12 6.63 10.38 -4.54
N LEU A 13 6.02 9.37 -3.92
CA LEU A 13 6.70 8.12 -3.62
C LEU A 13 7.14 7.38 -4.89
N ASN A 14 6.32 7.45 -5.94
CA ASN A 14 6.66 6.85 -7.22
C ASN A 14 7.93 7.47 -7.81
N ARG A 15 8.03 8.80 -7.78
CA ARG A 15 9.23 9.48 -8.27
C ARG A 15 10.46 9.17 -7.42
N GLU A 16 10.29 9.17 -6.10
CA GLU A 16 11.42 9.04 -5.18
C GLU A 16 11.93 7.60 -5.04
N HIS A 17 11.06 6.62 -5.13
CA HIS A 17 11.40 5.25 -4.75
C HIS A 17 11.16 4.19 -5.82
N PHE A 18 10.47 4.51 -6.89
CA PHE A 18 10.11 3.54 -7.92
C PHE A 18 10.50 3.99 -9.34
N ALA A 19 11.38 4.97 -9.44
CA ALA A 19 11.88 5.51 -10.72
C ALA A 19 10.74 5.88 -11.67
N SER A 20 9.63 6.38 -11.14
CA SER A 20 8.42 6.76 -11.88
C SER A 20 7.77 5.62 -12.65
N SER A 21 8.08 4.36 -12.30
CA SER A 21 7.63 3.19 -13.06
C SER A 21 6.16 2.83 -12.85
N LEU A 22 5.49 3.40 -11.84
CA LEU A 22 4.09 3.10 -11.56
C LEU A 22 3.12 4.06 -12.25
N VAL A 23 3.62 4.93 -13.10
CA VAL A 23 2.83 5.82 -13.95
C VAL A 23 3.25 5.60 -15.39
N LYS A 24 2.27 5.46 -16.30
CA LYS A 24 2.52 5.27 -17.71
C LYS A 24 1.60 6.20 -18.50
N GLU A 25 2.18 6.96 -19.42
CA GLU A 25 1.42 7.92 -20.24
C GLU A 25 0.60 8.89 -19.37
N SER A 26 1.24 9.39 -18.31
CA SER A 26 0.68 10.33 -17.33
C SER A 26 -0.46 9.75 -16.47
N LYS A 27 -0.65 8.43 -16.49
CA LYS A 27 -1.70 7.76 -15.71
C LYS A 27 -1.09 6.70 -14.79
N PRO A 28 -1.54 6.62 -13.53
CA PRO A 28 -1.15 5.50 -12.67
C PRO A 28 -1.58 4.17 -13.28
N ILE A 29 -0.68 3.18 -13.22
CA ILE A 29 -1.00 1.82 -13.67
C ILE A 29 -1.71 1.01 -12.60
N VAL A 30 -1.87 1.58 -11.43
CA VAL A 30 -2.60 0.99 -10.30
C VAL A 30 -3.49 2.09 -9.72
N SER A 31 -4.74 1.77 -9.39
CA SER A 31 -5.60 2.74 -8.74
C SER A 31 -5.32 2.77 -7.24
N VAL A 32 -5.48 3.92 -6.62
CA VAL A 32 -5.18 4.12 -5.19
C VAL A 32 -6.39 4.78 -4.56
N LYS A 33 -6.93 4.15 -3.51
CA LYS A 33 -8.14 4.69 -2.88
C LYS A 33 -8.22 4.32 -1.40
N TRP A 34 -9.03 5.07 -0.68
CA TRP A 34 -9.44 4.74 0.68
C TRP A 34 -10.57 3.71 0.65
N SER A 35 -10.61 2.84 1.65
CA SER A 35 -11.73 1.92 1.84
C SER A 35 -12.99 2.68 2.26
N ASP A 36 -14.14 1.99 2.17
CA ASP A 36 -15.44 2.54 2.54
C ASP A 36 -15.75 2.48 4.04
N GLY A 37 -14.76 2.18 4.88
CA GLY A 37 -14.91 2.07 6.32
C GLY A 37 -15.16 0.67 6.84
N ARG A 38 -15.28 -0.32 5.97
CA ARG A 38 -15.49 -1.72 6.36
C ARG A 38 -14.20 -2.46 6.66
N LEU A 39 -13.10 -2.02 6.06
CA LEU A 39 -11.80 -2.65 6.25
C LEU A 39 -11.24 -2.24 7.61
N ARG A 40 -11.11 -3.21 8.54
CA ARG A 40 -10.71 -2.94 9.93
C ARG A 40 -9.55 -3.79 10.43
N ASN A 41 -9.22 -4.87 9.75
CA ASN A 41 -8.26 -5.86 10.24
C ASN A 41 -6.89 -5.77 9.55
N THR A 42 -6.71 -4.81 8.68
CA THR A 42 -5.41 -4.49 8.09
C THR A 42 -5.38 -3.03 7.70
N ALA A 43 -4.19 -2.45 7.64
CA ALA A 43 -4.01 -1.05 7.25
C ALA A 43 -4.24 -0.83 5.76
N GLY A 44 -4.03 -1.85 4.93
CA GLY A 44 -4.22 -1.74 3.50
C GLY A 44 -3.89 -3.03 2.78
N PHE A 45 -4.14 -3.06 1.48
CA PHE A 45 -3.78 -4.20 0.65
C PHE A 45 -3.62 -3.77 -0.82
N TYR A 46 -2.89 -4.58 -1.56
CA TYR A 46 -2.82 -4.55 -3.02
C TYR A 46 -3.55 -5.76 -3.57
N ARG A 47 -4.38 -5.55 -4.57
CA ARG A 47 -5.06 -6.65 -5.25
C ARG A 47 -5.13 -6.40 -6.75
N HIS A 48 -5.25 -7.50 -7.50
CA HIS A 48 -5.45 -7.44 -8.93
C HIS A 48 -6.55 -8.43 -9.32
N GLY A 49 -7.17 -8.16 -10.44
CA GLY A 49 -8.21 -9.01 -10.99
C GLY A 49 -8.46 -8.67 -12.44
N ARG A 50 -9.53 -9.19 -13.00
CA ARG A 50 -9.92 -8.89 -14.36
C ARG A 50 -11.39 -8.45 -14.39
N LYS A 51 -11.66 -7.44 -15.19
CA LYS A 51 -13.04 -7.04 -15.49
C LYS A 51 -13.67 -8.06 -16.42
N GLN A 52 -14.99 -7.95 -16.56
CA GLN A 52 -15.78 -8.84 -17.39
C GLN A 52 -15.27 -8.95 -18.84
N GLY A 53 -14.68 -7.91 -19.38
CA GLY A 53 -14.08 -7.93 -20.71
C GLY A 53 -12.65 -8.47 -20.78
N GLY A 54 -12.11 -9.01 -19.68
CA GLY A 54 -10.74 -9.53 -19.63
C GLY A 54 -9.69 -8.50 -19.30
N GLU A 55 -10.04 -7.24 -19.18
CA GLU A 55 -9.10 -6.17 -18.82
C GLU A 55 -8.60 -6.35 -17.39
N ARG A 56 -7.29 -6.29 -17.20
CA ARG A 56 -6.67 -6.40 -15.89
C ARG A 56 -6.90 -5.14 -15.08
N VAL A 57 -7.30 -5.31 -13.83
CA VAL A 57 -7.53 -4.23 -12.88
C VAL A 57 -6.62 -4.43 -11.69
N CYS A 58 -5.91 -3.37 -11.29
CA CYS A 58 -5.01 -3.41 -10.15
C CYS A 58 -5.32 -2.24 -9.25
N GLU A 59 -5.39 -2.50 -7.93
CA GLU A 59 -5.69 -1.42 -7.00
C GLU A 59 -5.02 -1.57 -5.66
N ILE A 60 -4.67 -0.43 -5.07
CA ILE A 60 -4.21 -0.32 -3.69
C ILE A 60 -5.34 0.31 -2.90
N VAL A 61 -5.72 -0.33 -1.80
CA VAL A 61 -6.77 0.17 -0.90
C VAL A 61 -6.18 0.35 0.48
N LEU A 62 -6.33 1.54 1.05
CA LEU A 62 -5.90 1.82 2.42
C LEU A 62 -7.12 1.91 3.33
N SER A 63 -6.97 1.41 4.56
CA SER A 63 -8.07 1.42 5.52
C SER A 63 -8.24 2.79 6.15
N SER A 64 -9.36 3.43 5.88
CA SER A 64 -9.71 4.68 6.55
C SER A 64 -9.88 4.46 8.06
N ARG A 65 -10.44 3.31 8.45
CA ARG A 65 -10.67 2.99 9.86
C ARG A 65 -9.38 2.84 10.66
N VAL A 66 -8.38 2.21 10.08
CA VAL A 66 -7.10 1.99 10.76
C VAL A 66 -6.26 3.28 10.78
N LEU A 67 -6.28 4.04 9.68
CA LEU A 67 -5.33 5.13 9.47
C LEU A 67 -5.86 6.53 9.78
N GLU A 68 -7.18 6.71 9.91
CA GLU A 68 -7.77 8.05 10.02
C GLU A 68 -7.28 8.88 11.21
N ASN A 69 -6.89 8.23 12.30
CA ASN A 69 -6.42 8.91 13.51
C ASN A 69 -4.91 8.76 13.74
N LEU A 70 -4.19 8.28 12.72
CA LEU A 70 -2.75 8.11 12.79
C LEU A 70 -2.02 9.22 12.03
N PRO A 71 -0.73 9.45 12.34
CA PRO A 71 0.03 10.49 11.62
C PRO A 71 0.17 10.18 10.13
N GLN A 72 0.48 11.20 9.34
CA GLN A 72 0.70 11.04 7.91
C GLN A 72 1.78 10.00 7.60
N SER A 73 2.79 9.88 8.46
CA SER A 73 3.84 8.86 8.28
C SER A 73 3.28 7.45 8.22
N ALA A 74 2.19 7.16 8.94
CA ALA A 74 1.51 5.87 8.88
C ALA A 74 0.87 5.65 7.52
N VAL A 75 0.26 6.69 6.95
CA VAL A 75 -0.32 6.63 5.61
C VAL A 75 0.77 6.41 4.57
N GLU A 76 1.87 7.15 4.69
CA GLU A 76 3.00 7.03 3.77
C GLU A 76 3.63 5.64 3.80
N SER A 77 3.87 5.10 5.00
CA SER A 77 4.48 3.78 5.12
C SER A 77 3.57 2.67 4.61
N THR A 78 2.26 2.79 4.87
CA THR A 78 1.28 1.81 4.38
C THR A 78 1.17 1.86 2.86
N LEU A 79 1.03 3.06 2.31
CA LEU A 79 0.94 3.23 0.87
C LEU A 79 2.20 2.72 0.18
N CYS A 80 3.38 3.04 0.71
CA CYS A 80 4.64 2.61 0.15
C CYS A 80 4.78 1.08 0.18
N HIS A 81 4.36 0.44 1.27
CA HIS A 81 4.33 -1.02 1.39
C HIS A 81 3.52 -1.64 0.25
N GLU A 82 2.30 -1.13 0.02
CA GLU A 82 1.45 -1.65 -1.05
C GLU A 82 2.00 -1.31 -2.44
N MET A 83 2.67 -0.17 -2.58
CA MET A 83 3.32 0.19 -3.84
C MET A 83 4.46 -0.77 -4.18
N ILE A 84 5.17 -1.29 -3.18
CA ILE A 84 6.20 -2.32 -3.43
C ILE A 84 5.54 -3.57 -4.03
N HIS A 85 4.41 -4.01 -3.49
CA HIS A 85 3.67 -5.13 -4.05
C HIS A 85 3.25 -4.88 -5.49
N ALA A 86 2.71 -3.70 -5.77
CA ALA A 86 2.30 -3.32 -7.13
C ALA A 86 3.50 -3.32 -8.08
N TRP A 87 4.63 -2.79 -7.63
CA TRP A 87 5.85 -2.73 -8.43
C TRP A 87 6.37 -4.14 -8.76
N ILE A 88 6.39 -5.04 -7.79
CA ILE A 88 6.81 -6.44 -8.03
C ILE A 88 5.89 -7.10 -9.06
N ASP A 89 4.59 -6.90 -8.92
CA ASP A 89 3.60 -7.53 -9.81
C ASP A 89 3.60 -6.92 -11.20
N LEU A 90 3.64 -5.60 -11.30
CA LEU A 90 3.38 -4.89 -12.56
C LEU A 90 4.65 -4.52 -13.31
N VAL A 91 5.73 -4.26 -12.63
CA VAL A 91 7.01 -3.85 -13.24
C VAL A 91 7.96 -5.03 -13.35
N LEU A 92 8.22 -5.74 -12.26
CA LEU A 92 9.08 -6.92 -12.27
C LEU A 92 8.37 -8.15 -12.84
N LYS A 93 7.05 -8.20 -12.71
CA LYS A 93 6.20 -9.28 -13.24
C LYS A 93 6.58 -10.65 -12.71
N ILE A 94 6.84 -10.72 -11.40
CA ILE A 94 7.19 -11.97 -10.72
C ILE A 94 6.19 -12.27 -9.61
N PRO A 95 5.88 -13.56 -9.34
CA PRO A 95 4.96 -13.94 -8.27
C PRO A 95 5.67 -13.96 -6.92
N GLU A 96 5.76 -12.80 -6.30
CA GLU A 96 6.43 -12.66 -5.00
C GLU A 96 5.55 -11.86 -4.06
N SER A 97 5.45 -12.28 -2.80
CA SER A 97 4.79 -11.51 -1.75
C SER A 97 5.86 -10.73 -0.97
N HIS A 98 6.29 -11.24 0.18
CA HIS A 98 7.32 -10.58 0.99
C HIS A 98 8.67 -11.28 0.82
N GLY A 99 9.09 -11.47 -0.42
CA GLY A 99 10.33 -12.17 -0.74
C GLY A 99 11.53 -11.25 -0.88
N PRO A 100 12.60 -11.73 -1.56
CA PRO A 100 13.86 -10.97 -1.65
C PRO A 100 13.74 -9.61 -2.29
N ASN A 101 12.91 -9.47 -3.33
CA ASN A 101 12.74 -8.16 -4.00
C ASN A 101 11.98 -7.18 -3.12
N PHE A 102 10.98 -7.66 -2.38
CA PHE A 102 10.26 -6.83 -1.42
C PHE A 102 11.22 -6.30 -0.36
N HIS A 103 11.99 -7.20 0.25
CA HIS A 103 12.93 -6.82 1.31
C HIS A 103 14.02 -5.86 0.81
N ALA A 104 14.54 -6.09 -0.39
CA ALA A 104 15.57 -5.21 -0.95
C ALA A 104 15.04 -3.80 -1.18
N ARG A 105 13.85 -3.69 -1.77
CA ARG A 105 13.23 -2.38 -2.01
C ARG A 105 12.87 -1.69 -0.69
N MET A 106 12.31 -2.43 0.25
CA MET A 106 11.97 -1.91 1.58
C MET A 106 13.21 -1.33 2.28
N LYS A 107 14.32 -2.06 2.28
CA LYS A 107 15.55 -1.60 2.90
C LYS A 107 16.11 -0.36 2.20
N SER A 108 16.06 -0.33 0.88
CA SER A 108 16.51 0.81 0.10
C SER A 108 15.71 2.07 0.43
N ILE A 109 14.39 1.94 0.52
CA ILE A 109 13.51 3.06 0.86
C ILE A 109 13.79 3.55 2.29
N ASN A 110 13.89 2.62 3.24
CA ASN A 110 14.15 2.97 4.64
C ASN A 110 15.52 3.63 4.83
N ALA A 111 16.49 3.28 4.02
CA ALA A 111 17.82 3.88 4.08
C ALA A 111 17.87 5.27 3.45
N SER A 112 16.96 5.58 2.52
CA SER A 112 17.00 6.82 1.75
C SER A 112 16.30 8.01 2.43
N GLN A 113 15.49 7.76 3.47
CA GLN A 113 14.74 8.81 4.16
C GLN A 113 14.37 8.35 5.57
N SER A 114 14.00 9.31 6.43
CA SER A 114 13.64 9.04 7.82
C SER A 114 12.22 9.47 8.19
N GLN A 115 11.43 9.90 7.22
CA GLN A 115 10.08 10.42 7.47
C GLN A 115 9.09 9.31 7.82
N PHE A 116 9.34 8.11 7.31
CA PHE A 116 8.53 6.93 7.62
C PHE A 116 9.39 5.68 7.48
N GLN A 117 8.92 4.57 8.04
CA GLN A 117 9.59 3.27 7.91
C GLN A 117 8.60 2.26 7.34
N VAL A 118 9.01 1.57 6.27
CA VAL A 118 8.23 0.47 5.69
C VAL A 118 8.62 -0.81 6.42
N SER A 119 7.63 -1.60 6.80
CA SER A 119 7.84 -2.90 7.44
C SER A 119 7.09 -3.98 6.67
N VAL A 120 7.47 -5.24 6.89
CA VAL A 120 6.80 -6.38 6.27
C VAL A 120 5.37 -6.50 6.78
N ARG A 121 5.15 -6.17 8.05
CA ARG A 121 3.82 -6.18 8.65
C ARG A 121 3.47 -4.78 9.14
N HIS A 122 2.21 -4.39 8.93
CA HIS A 122 1.72 -3.14 9.47
C HIS A 122 1.62 -3.27 11.00
N GLN A 123 2.29 -2.38 11.72
CA GLN A 123 2.36 -2.42 13.18
C GLN A 123 1.53 -1.30 13.81
N PHE A 124 0.37 -1.03 13.26
CA PHE A 124 -0.51 0.01 13.77
C PHE A 124 -1.57 -0.59 14.69
N PRO A 125 -2.02 0.17 15.71
CA PRO A 125 -3.13 -0.32 16.52
C PRO A 125 -4.38 -0.49 15.66
N LEU A 126 -4.98 -1.67 15.73
CA LEU A 126 -6.22 -1.94 15.03
C LEU A 126 -7.41 -1.46 15.86
N PRO A 127 -8.55 -1.14 15.22
CA PRO A 127 -9.75 -0.80 15.95
C PRO A 127 -10.14 -1.91 16.94
N VAL A 128 -10.69 -1.52 18.10
CA VAL A 128 -11.07 -2.47 19.13
C VAL A 128 -12.12 -3.43 18.61
N LYS A 129 -11.92 -4.72 18.87
CA LYS A 129 -12.84 -5.79 18.44
C LYS A 129 -13.16 -6.71 19.60
N PRO A 130 -14.32 -7.39 19.55
CA PRO A 130 -14.61 -8.41 20.55
C PRO A 130 -13.51 -9.47 20.60
N PRO A 131 -13.19 -9.99 21.78
CA PRO A 131 -12.01 -10.85 21.97
C PRO A 131 -12.12 -12.25 21.37
N LYS A 132 -13.21 -12.62 20.76
CA LYS A 132 -13.36 -13.95 20.17
C LYS A 132 -12.81 -14.08 18.75
N TRP A 133 -12.03 -13.12 18.28
CA TRP A 133 -11.40 -13.19 16.99
C TRP A 133 -10.01 -13.80 17.09
N TRP A 134 -9.79 -14.91 16.42
CA TRP A 134 -8.52 -15.64 16.45
C TRP A 134 -7.92 -15.76 15.06
N GLY A 135 -6.58 -15.82 15.01
CA GLY A 135 -5.88 -16.20 13.79
C GLY A 135 -5.95 -15.21 12.65
N ILE A 136 -6.25 -13.95 12.93
CA ILE A 136 -6.26 -12.91 11.89
C ILE A 136 -4.87 -12.31 11.79
N CYS A 137 -4.22 -12.50 10.64
CA CYS A 137 -2.92 -11.89 10.35
C CYS A 137 -3.13 -10.65 9.50
N PRO A 138 -2.75 -9.48 9.98
CA PRO A 138 -2.78 -8.28 9.17
C PRO A 138 -1.77 -8.32 8.04
#